data_ebba6394d7e9a651f3bc3138bb37f868
#
_entry.id   ebba6394d7e9a651f3bc3138bb37f868
#
_cell.length_a   1.000
_cell.length_b   1.000
_cell.length_c   1.000
_cell.angle_alpha   90.00
_cell.angle_beta   90.00
_cell.angle_gamma   90.00
#
_symmetry.space_group_name_H-M   'P 1'
#
loop_
_entity.id
_entity.type
_entity.pdbx_description
1 polymer ?
#
loop_
_entity_poly.entity_id
_entity_poly.type
_entity_poly.pdbx_seq_one_letter_code
_entity_poly.pdbx_strand_id
1 'polypeptide(L)'
;MPPYQTPGVFIEEQDTGAHPILAVGTSTAGFVGTAPIADAGKGEAVPVDNWGQFYKTFVGEKGKSTDLANAVQGFFANGGSRCYIANIGADEAVSVGLDALNLIDEIAIIAAPGRCDQQSYNALLDTAELMKDRVAILDGPPTVDDADQLTRVGTGDGDSGGGPGGKTKPPKPGMKPRVSKYGAFYVPYLRVPDAINPSVIVSAPPSGHMAGLWAQTDATRGVHKAPANMSVRGAVGLTKIFSSAEQGPLNDAGVNVIRFFTREGIRVWGARTLDPTGNWKYLNVRRLFTMIEESIGISTRWVIFEPNDKPLWNDIKRDIGNFLRVLHSQGALAGDRPEQAFFVKCDRETNPPEIIDLGQVVVVVGIAPVKPAEFLIIRIGQSQGGTSVETA
;
A
#
# COMPACT_ATOMS: atom_id res chain seq x y z
N MET A 1 -12.90 -22.14 -47.14
CA MET A 1 -13.17 -23.09 -46.07
C MET A 1 -12.32 -24.32 -46.30
N PRO A 2 -11.45 -24.78 -45.41
CA PRO A 2 -10.80 -26.06 -45.54
C PRO A 2 -11.89 -27.13 -45.49
N PRO A 3 -11.88 -28.13 -46.39
CA PRO A 3 -12.93 -29.13 -46.43
C PRO A 3 -12.65 -30.16 -45.29
N TYR A 4 -13.38 -30.03 -44.22
CA TYR A 4 -13.41 -31.08 -43.19
C TYR A 4 -14.14 -32.29 -43.76
N GLN A 5 -13.41 -33.39 -43.98
CA GLN A 5 -13.94 -34.58 -44.66
C GLN A 5 -14.27 -35.73 -43.69
N THR A 6 -13.89 -35.62 -42.41
CA THR A 6 -14.12 -36.67 -41.42
C THR A 6 -14.72 -36.08 -40.14
N PRO A 7 -15.62 -36.79 -39.45
CA PRO A 7 -16.06 -36.39 -38.11
C PRO A 7 -14.90 -36.28 -37.14
N GLY A 8 -14.70 -35.10 -36.51
CA GLY A 8 -13.60 -34.87 -35.57
C GLY A 8 -13.70 -33.49 -34.92
N VAL A 9 -12.90 -33.22 -33.92
CA VAL A 9 -12.72 -31.90 -33.35
C VAL A 9 -11.60 -31.20 -34.10
N PHE A 10 -11.93 -30.11 -34.76
CA PHE A 10 -10.98 -29.28 -35.50
C PHE A 10 -10.75 -28.01 -34.70
N ILE A 11 -9.49 -27.69 -34.43
CA ILE A 11 -9.08 -26.46 -33.74
C ILE A 11 -8.52 -25.51 -34.79
N GLU A 12 -9.21 -24.41 -34.99
CA GLU A 12 -8.70 -23.30 -35.78
C GLU A 12 -8.25 -22.20 -34.83
N GLU A 13 -6.98 -21.83 -34.93
CA GLU A 13 -6.47 -20.63 -34.26
C GLU A 13 -6.91 -19.41 -35.04
N GLN A 14 -7.75 -18.58 -34.42
CA GLN A 14 -8.12 -17.26 -34.96
C GLN A 14 -7.46 -16.21 -34.08
N ASP A 15 -6.65 -15.35 -34.66
CA ASP A 15 -6.20 -14.13 -34.01
C ASP A 15 -7.40 -13.20 -33.83
N THR A 16 -7.88 -13.08 -32.63
CA THR A 16 -9.06 -12.26 -32.30
C THR A 16 -8.71 -10.79 -32.10
N GLY A 17 -7.43 -10.40 -32.24
CA GLY A 17 -6.94 -9.05 -31.94
C GLY A 17 -7.19 -8.64 -30.48
N ALA A 18 -7.39 -9.61 -29.58
CA ALA A 18 -7.59 -9.31 -28.15
C ALA A 18 -6.23 -9.18 -27.45
N HIS A 19 -6.06 -8.07 -26.74
CA HIS A 19 -4.88 -7.82 -25.90
C HIS A 19 -5.31 -7.84 -24.42
N PRO A 20 -5.30 -9.03 -23.76
CA PRO A 20 -5.81 -9.15 -22.40
C PRO A 20 -4.95 -8.33 -21.42
N ILE A 21 -5.62 -7.52 -20.59
CA ILE A 21 -4.96 -6.79 -19.52
C ILE A 21 -4.73 -7.74 -18.34
N LEU A 22 -3.47 -7.87 -17.95
CA LEU A 22 -3.06 -8.66 -16.79
C LEU A 22 -2.85 -7.72 -15.58
N ALA A 23 -3.39 -8.13 -14.44
CA ALA A 23 -3.17 -7.39 -13.19
C ALA A 23 -1.69 -7.47 -12.81
N VAL A 24 -1.09 -6.31 -12.50
CA VAL A 24 0.28 -6.22 -11.97
C VAL A 24 0.34 -6.72 -10.54
N GLY A 25 1.54 -7.13 -10.09
CA GLY A 25 1.79 -7.52 -8.71
C GLY A 25 1.69 -6.33 -7.77
N THR A 26 1.10 -6.54 -6.57
CA THR A 26 0.91 -5.48 -5.57
C THR A 26 1.68 -5.72 -4.28
N SER A 27 2.44 -6.82 -4.18
CA SER A 27 3.01 -7.33 -2.94
C SER A 27 4.54 -7.23 -2.83
N THR A 28 5.24 -6.84 -3.91
CA THR A 28 6.69 -6.64 -3.89
C THR A 28 7.04 -5.37 -3.11
N ALA A 29 7.92 -5.50 -2.11
CA ALA A 29 8.33 -4.39 -1.26
C ALA A 29 9.76 -3.93 -1.55
N GLY A 30 10.01 -2.62 -1.49
CA GLY A 30 11.33 -2.01 -1.47
C GLY A 30 11.63 -1.46 -0.08
N PHE A 31 12.73 -1.89 0.53
CA PHE A 31 13.17 -1.41 1.82
C PHE A 31 14.47 -0.62 1.70
N VAL A 32 14.49 0.59 2.24
CA VAL A 32 15.68 1.44 2.33
C VAL A 32 16.16 1.49 3.77
N GLY A 33 17.42 1.24 4.03
CA GLY A 33 17.94 1.32 5.40
C GLY A 33 19.38 0.84 5.53
N THR A 34 19.86 0.81 6.77
CA THR A 34 21.19 0.33 7.12
C THR A 34 21.19 -1.18 7.30
N ALA A 35 21.91 -1.90 6.46
CA ALA A 35 22.10 -3.33 6.63
C ALA A 35 23.10 -3.64 7.75
N PRO A 36 23.05 -4.85 8.35
CA PRO A 36 24.04 -5.31 9.33
C PRO A 36 25.49 -5.25 8.82
N ILE A 37 25.72 -5.54 7.53
CA ILE A 37 27.00 -5.29 6.83
C ILE A 37 26.80 -4.00 6.02
N ALA A 38 27.41 -2.90 6.48
CA ALA A 38 27.16 -1.56 5.96
C ALA A 38 27.46 -1.40 4.45
N ASP A 39 28.42 -2.14 3.91
CA ASP A 39 28.84 -2.02 2.51
C ASP A 39 28.22 -3.10 1.60
N ALA A 40 27.44 -4.03 2.14
CA ALA A 40 26.84 -5.10 1.34
C ALA A 40 25.77 -4.53 0.39
N GLY A 41 25.94 -4.66 -0.92
CA GLY A 41 25.01 -4.17 -1.94
C GLY A 41 24.69 -2.68 -1.83
N LYS A 42 25.63 -1.86 -1.31
CA LYS A 42 25.44 -0.42 -1.11
C LYS A 42 25.24 0.27 -2.46
N GLY A 43 24.18 1.10 -2.55
CA GLY A 43 23.86 1.84 -3.76
C GLY A 43 23.10 1.04 -4.83
N GLU A 44 22.78 -0.22 -4.57
CA GLU A 44 22.03 -1.09 -5.48
C GLU A 44 20.70 -1.53 -4.86
N ALA A 45 19.70 -1.82 -5.72
CA ALA A 45 18.47 -2.48 -5.32
C ALA A 45 18.65 -4.00 -5.46
N VAL A 46 18.96 -4.69 -4.37
CA VAL A 46 19.25 -6.12 -4.36
C VAL A 46 17.96 -6.92 -4.11
N PRO A 47 17.54 -7.82 -5.02
CA PRO A 47 16.37 -8.67 -4.82
C PRO A 47 16.62 -9.73 -3.76
N VAL A 48 15.62 -9.99 -2.92
CA VAL A 48 15.64 -10.97 -1.85
C VAL A 48 14.30 -11.70 -1.82
N ASP A 49 14.33 -13.03 -1.98
CA ASP A 49 13.14 -13.87 -2.05
C ASP A 49 12.84 -14.62 -0.74
N ASN A 50 13.76 -14.60 0.22
CA ASN A 50 13.57 -15.20 1.54
C ASN A 50 14.58 -14.67 2.57
N TRP A 51 14.28 -14.91 3.86
CA TRP A 51 15.15 -14.52 4.96
C TRP A 51 16.56 -15.11 4.88
N GLY A 52 16.70 -16.36 4.44
CA GLY A 52 18.03 -17.01 4.32
C GLY A 52 18.93 -16.30 3.30
N GLN A 53 18.37 -15.84 2.18
CA GLN A 53 19.10 -15.04 1.19
C GLN A 53 19.52 -13.68 1.77
N PHE A 54 18.61 -12.98 2.47
CA PHE A 54 18.94 -11.74 3.17
C PHE A 54 20.08 -11.95 4.18
N TYR A 55 19.97 -12.99 5.01
CA TYR A 55 20.97 -13.31 6.02
C TYR A 55 22.35 -13.52 5.39
N LYS A 56 22.44 -14.32 4.33
CA LYS A 56 23.69 -14.61 3.62
C LYS A 56 24.33 -13.36 3.02
N THR A 57 23.50 -12.46 2.44
CA THR A 57 24.00 -11.27 1.71
C THR A 57 24.32 -10.12 2.64
N PHE A 58 23.47 -9.84 3.64
CA PHE A 58 23.50 -8.59 4.40
C PHE A 58 23.89 -8.75 5.88
N VAL A 59 23.87 -9.98 6.44
CA VAL A 59 24.14 -10.22 7.86
C VAL A 59 25.51 -10.91 8.05
N GLY A 60 25.73 -12.04 7.39
CA GLY A 60 26.93 -12.85 7.57
C GLY A 60 27.11 -13.35 9.02
N GLU A 61 28.33 -13.75 9.39
CA GLU A 61 28.62 -14.34 10.70
C GLU A 61 28.75 -13.31 11.85
N LYS A 62 29.01 -12.05 11.55
CA LYS A 62 29.31 -10.99 12.54
C LYS A 62 28.38 -9.79 12.48
N GLY A 63 27.29 -9.88 11.72
CA GLY A 63 26.34 -8.80 11.58
C GLY A 63 25.65 -8.46 12.92
N LYS A 64 25.45 -7.15 13.14
CA LYS A 64 24.64 -6.65 14.26
C LYS A 64 23.23 -6.42 13.78
N SER A 65 22.27 -6.59 14.67
CA SER A 65 20.87 -6.29 14.35
C SER A 65 20.67 -4.82 13.95
N THR A 66 19.82 -4.62 12.97
CA THR A 66 19.39 -3.29 12.52
C THR A 66 17.88 -3.27 12.33
N ASP A 67 17.28 -2.08 12.28
CA ASP A 67 15.86 -1.92 11.99
C ASP A 67 15.49 -2.54 10.63
N LEU A 68 16.38 -2.41 9.64
CA LEU A 68 16.20 -3.04 8.33
C LEU A 68 16.14 -4.57 8.44
N ALA A 69 17.04 -5.20 9.21
CA ALA A 69 17.06 -6.66 9.38
C ALA A 69 15.77 -7.16 10.07
N ASN A 70 15.35 -6.48 11.14
CA ASN A 70 14.11 -6.80 11.84
C ASN A 70 12.87 -6.61 10.95
N ALA A 71 12.85 -5.57 10.12
CA ALA A 71 11.77 -5.30 9.19
C ALA A 71 11.68 -6.38 8.09
N VAL A 72 12.80 -6.77 7.49
CA VAL A 72 12.85 -7.82 6.45
C VAL A 72 12.43 -9.17 7.02
N GLN A 73 12.87 -9.54 8.23
CA GLN A 73 12.40 -10.74 8.91
C GLN A 73 10.89 -10.68 9.15
N GLY A 74 10.39 -9.52 9.65
CA GLY A 74 8.97 -9.28 9.85
C GLY A 74 8.15 -9.40 8.57
N PHE A 75 8.68 -8.93 7.45
CA PHE A 75 8.06 -9.03 6.12
C PHE A 75 7.82 -10.50 5.73
N PHE A 76 8.87 -11.31 5.74
CA PHE A 76 8.74 -12.74 5.39
C PHE A 76 7.89 -13.52 6.39
N ALA A 77 7.98 -13.23 7.70
CA ALA A 77 7.17 -13.88 8.72
C ALA A 77 5.66 -13.60 8.57
N ASN A 78 5.29 -12.47 7.97
CA ASN A 78 3.91 -12.05 7.77
C ASN A 78 3.37 -12.24 6.35
N GLY A 79 4.06 -13.01 5.51
CA GLY A 79 3.54 -13.44 4.20
C GLY A 79 4.11 -12.71 3.00
N GLY A 80 5.15 -11.91 3.19
CA GLY A 80 5.95 -11.38 2.10
C GLY A 80 6.70 -12.49 1.37
N SER A 81 6.83 -12.39 0.05
CA SER A 81 7.48 -13.38 -0.82
C SER A 81 8.73 -12.86 -1.49
N ARG A 82 8.75 -11.59 -1.87
CA ARG A 82 9.87 -10.93 -2.54
C ARG A 82 9.99 -9.49 -2.09
N CYS A 83 11.22 -9.04 -1.84
CA CYS A 83 11.52 -7.63 -1.60
C CYS A 83 12.84 -7.22 -2.24
N TYR A 84 13.04 -5.92 -2.39
CA TYR A 84 14.28 -5.29 -2.80
C TYR A 84 14.88 -4.53 -1.64
N ILE A 85 16.18 -4.69 -1.44
CA ILE A 85 16.92 -4.03 -0.37
C ILE A 85 17.85 -2.98 -0.97
N ALA A 86 17.63 -1.72 -0.62
CA ALA A 86 18.54 -0.62 -0.89
C ALA A 86 19.30 -0.28 0.39
N ASN A 87 20.50 -0.85 0.52
CA ASN A 87 21.38 -0.57 1.64
C ASN A 87 22.08 0.78 1.46
N ILE A 88 21.80 1.72 2.34
CA ILE A 88 22.38 3.06 2.33
C ILE A 88 23.54 3.24 3.32
N GLY A 89 23.92 2.20 4.07
CA GLY A 89 24.90 2.35 5.14
C GLY A 89 24.37 3.16 6.33
N ALA A 90 25.25 3.69 7.15
CA ALA A 90 24.87 4.35 8.41
C ALA A 90 24.44 5.82 8.24
N ASP A 91 25.04 6.54 7.31
CA ASP A 91 25.02 8.02 7.28
C ASP A 91 24.36 8.63 6.03
N GLU A 92 23.82 7.80 5.12
CA GLU A 92 23.22 8.33 3.89
C GLU A 92 21.71 8.62 4.04
N ALA A 93 21.23 9.56 3.23
CA ALA A 93 19.83 9.92 3.17
C ALA A 93 18.98 8.82 2.52
N VAL A 94 17.73 8.68 2.94
CA VAL A 94 16.77 7.71 2.39
C VAL A 94 16.58 7.90 0.88
N SER A 95 16.67 9.13 0.36
CA SER A 95 16.56 9.43 -1.06
C SER A 95 17.53 8.65 -1.93
N VAL A 96 18.77 8.44 -1.47
CA VAL A 96 19.79 7.67 -2.22
C VAL A 96 19.34 6.23 -2.47
N GLY A 97 18.75 5.59 -1.45
CA GLY A 97 18.22 4.23 -1.61
C GLY A 97 16.95 4.20 -2.46
N LEU A 98 16.11 5.23 -2.38
CA LEU A 98 14.91 5.35 -3.21
C LEU A 98 15.25 5.50 -4.69
N ASP A 99 16.33 6.21 -5.04
CA ASP A 99 16.78 6.33 -6.44
C ASP A 99 17.10 4.97 -7.04
N ALA A 100 17.74 4.07 -6.28
CA ALA A 100 18.01 2.70 -6.72
C ALA A 100 16.69 1.88 -6.87
N LEU A 101 15.74 2.02 -5.94
CA LEU A 101 14.45 1.34 -6.00
C LEU A 101 13.54 1.85 -7.14
N ASN A 102 13.72 3.10 -7.58
CA ASN A 102 12.92 3.68 -8.66
C ASN A 102 13.22 3.09 -10.04
N LEU A 103 14.32 2.35 -10.16
CA LEU A 103 14.66 1.62 -11.38
C LEU A 103 13.92 0.28 -11.51
N ILE A 104 13.15 -0.11 -10.50
CA ILE A 104 12.48 -1.41 -10.43
C ILE A 104 10.95 -1.20 -10.49
N ASP A 105 10.36 -1.57 -11.62
CA ASP A 105 8.92 -1.37 -11.89
C ASP A 105 8.01 -2.25 -11.02
N GLU A 106 8.46 -3.46 -10.60
CA GLU A 106 7.61 -4.39 -9.85
C GLU A 106 7.39 -4.01 -8.36
N ILE A 107 8.02 -2.93 -7.87
CA ILE A 107 7.89 -2.49 -6.48
C ILE A 107 6.58 -1.73 -6.30
N ALA A 108 5.66 -2.30 -5.51
CA ALA A 108 4.37 -1.70 -5.18
C ALA A 108 4.29 -1.11 -3.75
N ILE A 109 5.27 -1.43 -2.90
CA ILE A 109 5.34 -1.01 -1.49
C ILE A 109 6.73 -0.48 -1.21
N ILE A 110 6.87 0.71 -0.61
CA ILE A 110 8.17 1.22 -0.17
C ILE A 110 8.15 1.56 1.32
N ALA A 111 9.27 1.34 2.00
CA ALA A 111 9.45 1.74 3.38
C ALA A 111 10.93 1.99 3.72
N ALA A 112 11.17 2.86 4.70
CA ALA A 112 12.47 3.07 5.31
C ALA A 112 12.38 2.75 6.81
N PRO A 113 12.54 1.47 7.21
CA PRO A 113 12.34 1.04 8.57
C PRO A 113 13.14 1.84 9.60
N GLY A 114 12.43 2.40 10.60
CA GLY A 114 13.04 3.16 11.68
C GLY A 114 13.39 4.61 11.36
N ARG A 115 13.21 5.07 10.14
CA ARG A 115 13.41 6.47 9.74
C ARG A 115 12.14 7.27 10.01
N CYS A 116 12.12 8.00 11.14
CA CYS A 116 10.93 8.69 11.65
C CYS A 116 11.06 10.22 11.59
N ASP A 117 12.03 10.73 10.83
CA ASP A 117 12.24 12.16 10.61
C ASP A 117 11.44 12.66 9.40
N GLN A 118 11.11 13.96 9.38
CA GLN A 118 10.29 14.56 8.34
C GLN A 118 10.97 14.53 6.95
N GLN A 119 12.29 14.58 6.89
CA GLN A 119 13.03 14.50 5.63
C GLN A 119 12.86 13.11 5.00
N SER A 120 12.99 12.04 5.80
CA SER A 120 12.78 10.67 5.36
C SER A 120 11.32 10.41 4.95
N TYR A 121 10.36 10.94 5.72
CA TYR A 121 8.94 10.86 5.36
C TYR A 121 8.65 11.55 4.02
N ASN A 122 9.17 12.77 3.84
CA ASN A 122 8.96 13.51 2.60
C ASN A 122 9.57 12.77 1.40
N ALA A 123 10.80 12.25 1.53
CA ALA A 123 11.45 11.49 0.46
C ALA A 123 10.61 10.26 0.02
N LEU A 124 10.08 9.49 0.98
CA LEU A 124 9.19 8.36 0.69
C LEU A 124 7.89 8.78 -0.01
N LEU A 125 7.26 9.86 0.49
CA LEU A 125 6.01 10.35 -0.07
C LEU A 125 6.19 10.99 -1.45
N ASP A 126 7.25 11.78 -1.64
CA ASP A 126 7.58 12.40 -2.93
C ASP A 126 7.84 11.33 -3.99
N THR A 127 8.58 10.27 -3.64
CA THR A 127 8.82 9.12 -4.51
C THR A 127 7.52 8.42 -4.88
N ALA A 128 6.65 8.10 -3.91
CA ALA A 128 5.39 7.42 -4.18
C ALA A 128 4.42 8.29 -5.01
N GLU A 129 4.41 9.61 -4.81
CA GLU A 129 3.61 10.56 -5.58
C GLU A 129 4.14 10.78 -6.99
N LEU A 130 5.45 10.72 -7.19
CA LEU A 130 6.09 10.83 -8.50
C LEU A 130 5.84 9.57 -9.34
N MET A 131 6.12 8.40 -8.77
CA MET A 131 6.03 7.10 -9.46
C MET A 131 4.57 6.68 -9.70
N LYS A 132 3.67 6.92 -8.73
CA LYS A 132 2.23 6.60 -8.75
C LYS A 132 1.89 5.09 -8.82
N ASP A 133 2.88 4.23 -8.87
CA ASP A 133 2.81 2.77 -8.94
C ASP A 133 2.94 2.10 -7.58
N ARG A 134 3.38 2.83 -6.56
CA ARG A 134 3.71 2.33 -5.22
C ARG A 134 3.10 3.18 -4.09
N VAL A 135 3.00 2.56 -2.90
CA VAL A 135 2.51 3.22 -1.69
C VAL A 135 3.54 3.09 -0.57
N ALA A 136 3.80 4.19 0.15
CA ALA A 136 4.76 4.23 1.24
C ALA A 136 4.14 3.76 2.57
N ILE A 137 4.87 2.91 3.30
CA ILE A 137 4.62 2.61 4.70
C ILE A 137 5.58 3.42 5.55
N LEU A 138 5.03 4.22 6.47
CA LEU A 138 5.80 5.11 7.33
C LEU A 138 5.65 4.66 8.79
N ASP A 139 6.77 4.60 9.48
CA ASP A 139 6.82 4.24 10.89
C ASP A 139 6.64 5.46 11.77
N GLY A 140 5.84 5.36 12.82
CA GLY A 140 5.82 6.38 13.87
C GLY A 140 7.10 6.34 14.72
N PRO A 141 7.28 7.29 15.63
CA PRO A 141 8.47 7.34 16.48
C PRO A 141 8.53 6.12 17.43
N PRO A 142 9.76 5.69 17.84
CA PRO A 142 9.94 4.53 18.70
C PRO A 142 9.31 4.70 20.09
N THR A 143 9.21 5.95 20.57
CA THR A 143 8.56 6.33 21.82
C THR A 143 7.50 7.40 21.57
N VAL A 144 6.34 7.23 22.18
CA VAL A 144 5.21 8.16 22.07
C VAL A 144 4.73 8.50 23.49
N ASP A 145 5.09 9.69 23.97
CA ASP A 145 4.65 10.16 25.29
C ASP A 145 3.24 10.74 25.22
N ASP A 146 2.95 11.48 24.14
CA ASP A 146 1.71 12.20 23.93
C ASP A 146 1.11 11.82 22.56
N ALA A 147 -0.05 11.16 22.59
CA ALA A 147 -0.73 10.70 21.38
C ALA A 147 -1.17 11.85 20.46
N ASP A 148 -1.43 13.03 21.02
CA ASP A 148 -1.87 14.19 20.23
C ASP A 148 -0.78 14.69 19.26
N GLN A 149 0.50 14.43 19.54
CA GLN A 149 1.58 14.77 18.61
C GLN A 149 1.50 13.97 17.29
N LEU A 150 0.93 12.77 17.34
CA LEU A 150 0.73 11.91 16.16
C LEU A 150 -0.43 12.39 15.27
N THR A 151 -1.31 13.26 15.75
CA THR A 151 -2.42 13.83 14.96
C THR A 151 -2.00 15.04 14.13
N ARG A 152 -0.88 15.68 14.51
CA ARG A 152 -0.37 16.91 13.90
C ARG A 152 0.84 16.64 13.05
N VAL A 153 0.89 17.29 11.87
CA VAL A 153 2.04 17.19 10.97
C VAL A 153 3.27 17.78 11.65
N GLY A 154 4.39 17.11 11.55
CA GLY A 154 5.66 17.59 12.05
C GLY A 154 6.12 18.80 11.24
N THR A 155 6.45 19.89 11.92
CA THR A 155 7.22 20.99 11.32
C THR A 155 8.67 20.55 11.29
N GLY A 156 9.31 20.58 10.11
CA GLY A 156 10.77 20.36 9.99
C GLY A 156 11.50 21.32 10.93
N ASP A 157 12.73 20.96 11.33
CA ASP A 157 13.56 21.73 12.24
C ASP A 157 13.51 23.24 11.92
N GLY A 158 12.85 24.02 12.73
CA GLY A 158 12.93 25.48 12.65
C GLY A 158 11.70 26.31 13.01
N ASP A 159 10.49 25.77 13.11
CA ASP A 159 9.33 26.60 13.46
C ASP A 159 8.95 26.50 14.94
N SER A 160 9.77 27.11 15.79
CA SER A 160 9.40 27.53 17.13
C SER A 160 8.59 28.83 17.03
N GLY A 161 7.36 28.76 16.49
CA GLY A 161 6.41 29.89 16.45
C GLY A 161 5.98 30.31 17.84
N GLY A 162 6.87 30.94 18.59
CA GLY A 162 6.63 31.60 19.85
C GLY A 162 6.11 33.02 19.58
N GLY A 163 4.78 33.19 19.44
CA GLY A 163 4.16 34.53 19.57
C GLY A 163 4.28 35.00 21.01
N PRO A 164 4.56 36.30 21.24
CA PRO A 164 4.68 36.87 22.57
C PRO A 164 3.30 37.00 23.22
N GLY A 165 3.03 36.27 24.28
CA GLY A 165 1.92 36.54 25.19
C GLY A 165 0.94 35.39 25.48
N GLY A 166 1.34 34.42 26.26
CA GLY A 166 0.41 33.46 26.88
C GLY A 166 1.13 32.51 27.83
N LYS A 167 0.65 32.40 29.08
CA LYS A 167 1.18 31.51 30.13
C LYS A 167 0.92 29.99 29.86
N THR A 168 0.52 29.59 28.67
CA THR A 168 0.38 28.19 28.27
C THR A 168 1.64 27.76 27.57
N LYS A 169 2.24 26.67 28.05
CA LYS A 169 3.39 26.02 27.41
C LYS A 169 3.03 25.75 25.95
N PRO A 170 3.86 26.16 24.97
CA PRO A 170 3.55 25.89 23.56
C PRO A 170 3.30 24.40 23.34
N PRO A 171 2.34 24.01 22.51
CA PRO A 171 2.09 22.61 22.22
C PRO A 171 3.35 21.99 21.64
N LYS A 172 3.66 20.76 22.04
CA LYS A 172 4.79 20.01 21.50
C LYS A 172 4.64 19.90 19.96
N PRO A 173 5.72 19.92 19.18
CA PRO A 173 5.68 19.78 17.73
C PRO A 173 4.97 18.49 17.31
N GLY A 174 4.33 18.50 16.14
CA GLY A 174 3.73 17.32 15.55
C GLY A 174 4.78 16.27 15.14
N MET A 175 4.36 15.03 15.04
CA MET A 175 5.22 13.89 14.65
C MET A 175 4.68 13.15 13.42
N LYS A 176 3.50 13.54 12.93
CA LYS A 176 2.87 12.91 11.76
C LYS A 176 3.53 13.39 10.48
N PRO A 177 3.66 12.50 9.44
CA PRO A 177 4.00 12.91 8.09
C PRO A 177 2.97 13.88 7.49
N ARG A 178 3.33 14.59 6.43
CA ARG A 178 2.41 15.42 5.67
C ARG A 178 1.25 14.62 5.07
N VAL A 179 0.19 15.30 4.68
CA VAL A 179 -0.96 14.68 3.99
C VAL A 179 -0.52 14.11 2.64
N SER A 180 -0.89 12.88 2.39
CA SER A 180 -0.67 12.19 1.11
C SER A 180 -1.59 10.99 0.97
N LYS A 181 -2.14 10.80 -0.21
CA LYS A 181 -2.91 9.60 -0.54
C LYS A 181 -2.04 8.36 -0.83
N TYR A 182 -0.72 8.55 -0.97
CA TYR A 182 0.25 7.49 -1.27
C TYR A 182 1.04 7.02 -0.05
N GLY A 183 0.64 7.41 1.16
CA GLY A 183 1.28 7.01 2.40
C GLY A 183 0.32 6.42 3.41
N ALA A 184 0.79 5.44 4.18
CA ALA A 184 0.10 4.86 5.33
C ALA A 184 1.04 4.89 6.55
N PHE A 185 0.61 5.54 7.64
CA PHE A 185 1.41 5.77 8.83
C PHE A 185 0.98 4.84 9.97
N TYR A 186 1.95 4.10 10.55
CA TYR A 186 1.68 3.08 11.56
C TYR A 186 2.38 3.35 12.89
N VAL A 187 1.65 3.11 13.97
CA VAL A 187 2.10 3.20 15.36
C VAL A 187 1.50 2.05 16.17
N PRO A 188 2.10 1.66 17.30
CA PRO A 188 3.44 1.94 17.80
C PRO A 188 4.49 0.97 17.24
N TYR A 189 5.73 1.09 17.68
CA TYR A 189 6.75 0.06 17.48
C TYR A 189 6.33 -1.26 18.13
N LEU A 190 6.82 -2.34 17.53
CA LEU A 190 6.60 -3.72 17.98
C LEU A 190 7.74 -4.15 18.90
N ARG A 191 7.43 -5.02 19.87
CA ARG A 191 8.44 -5.81 20.57
C ARG A 191 8.53 -7.16 19.90
N VAL A 192 9.69 -7.48 19.35
CA VAL A 192 9.94 -8.70 18.58
C VAL A 192 11.21 -9.40 19.08
N PRO A 193 11.35 -10.71 18.93
CA PRO A 193 12.65 -11.37 18.99
C PRO A 193 13.56 -10.76 17.92
N ASP A 194 14.79 -10.43 18.31
CA ASP A 194 15.77 -9.88 17.38
C ASP A 194 16.04 -10.81 16.21
N ALA A 195 16.10 -10.26 15.00
CA ALA A 195 16.25 -11.04 13.78
C ALA A 195 17.54 -11.87 13.69
N ILE A 196 18.60 -11.41 14.37
CA ILE A 196 19.91 -12.07 14.39
C ILE A 196 20.12 -12.87 15.68
N ASN A 197 19.67 -12.33 16.82
CA ASN A 197 19.74 -13.01 18.11
C ASN A 197 18.33 -13.15 18.73
N PRO A 198 17.57 -14.18 18.37
CA PRO A 198 16.18 -14.34 18.81
C PRO A 198 15.96 -14.47 20.34
N SER A 199 17.04 -14.66 21.12
CA SER A 199 16.96 -14.68 22.59
C SER A 199 16.77 -13.29 23.20
N VAL A 200 16.97 -12.23 22.42
CA VAL A 200 16.82 -10.83 22.84
C VAL A 200 15.54 -10.27 22.26
N ILE A 201 14.73 -9.60 23.09
CA ILE A 201 13.56 -8.86 22.62
C ILE A 201 13.96 -7.42 22.35
N VAL A 202 13.74 -6.95 21.14
CA VAL A 202 14.04 -5.58 20.70
C VAL A 202 12.77 -4.82 20.32
N SER A 203 12.87 -3.51 20.28
CA SER A 203 11.85 -2.65 19.68
C SER A 203 12.14 -2.51 18.19
N ALA A 204 11.21 -2.91 17.34
CA ALA A 204 11.34 -2.85 15.89
C ALA A 204 10.26 -1.97 15.25
N PRO A 205 10.58 -1.24 14.17
CA PRO A 205 9.62 -0.48 13.41
C PRO A 205 8.56 -1.41 12.78
N PRO A 206 7.28 -0.99 12.72
CA PRO A 206 6.22 -1.86 12.20
C PRO A 206 6.22 -2.07 10.70
N SER A 207 6.84 -1.19 9.90
CA SER A 207 6.72 -1.15 8.44
C SER A 207 6.98 -2.49 7.73
N GLY A 208 8.01 -3.23 8.15
CA GLY A 208 8.30 -4.54 7.55
C GLY A 208 7.18 -5.55 7.80
N HIS A 209 6.68 -5.64 9.04
CA HIS A 209 5.55 -6.52 9.38
C HIS A 209 4.28 -6.09 8.63
N MET A 210 4.04 -4.79 8.50
CA MET A 210 2.88 -4.26 7.77
C MET A 210 2.97 -4.56 6.28
N ALA A 211 4.14 -4.40 5.65
CA ALA A 211 4.36 -4.77 4.26
C ALA A 211 4.08 -6.26 4.01
N GLY A 212 4.50 -7.14 4.94
CA GLY A 212 4.20 -8.57 4.89
C GLY A 212 2.70 -8.86 5.00
N LEU A 213 1.99 -8.18 5.91
CA LEU A 213 0.53 -8.31 6.05
C LEU A 213 -0.23 -7.77 4.84
N TRP A 214 0.26 -6.71 4.18
CA TRP A 214 -0.31 -6.26 2.92
C TRP A 214 -0.15 -7.34 1.85
N ALA A 215 1.06 -7.90 1.68
CA ALA A 215 1.34 -8.98 0.74
C ALA A 215 0.46 -10.21 1.01
N GLN A 216 0.30 -10.62 2.26
CA GLN A 216 -0.58 -11.72 2.66
C GLN A 216 -2.05 -11.44 2.32
N THR A 217 -2.52 -10.21 2.57
CA THR A 217 -3.90 -9.82 2.26
C THR A 217 -4.16 -9.88 0.77
N ASP A 218 -3.23 -9.33 -0.02
CA ASP A 218 -3.32 -9.33 -1.48
C ASP A 218 -3.37 -10.75 -2.06
N ALA A 219 -2.49 -11.63 -1.58
CA ALA A 219 -2.42 -13.02 -2.03
C ALA A 219 -3.65 -13.85 -1.66
N THR A 220 -4.29 -13.57 -0.51
CA THR A 220 -5.41 -14.40 -0.01
C THR A 220 -6.78 -13.83 -0.33
N ARG A 221 -6.92 -12.52 -0.41
CA ARG A 221 -8.20 -11.80 -0.51
C ARG A 221 -8.26 -10.77 -1.64
N GLY A 222 -7.11 -10.42 -2.22
CA GLY A 222 -6.96 -9.36 -3.22
C GLY A 222 -6.72 -7.98 -2.61
N VAL A 223 -6.13 -7.08 -3.41
CA VAL A 223 -5.73 -5.72 -3.02
C VAL A 223 -6.91 -4.82 -2.57
N HIS A 224 -8.13 -5.14 -3.00
CA HIS A 224 -9.36 -4.43 -2.61
C HIS A 224 -9.75 -4.66 -1.15
N LYS A 225 -9.22 -5.70 -0.49
CA LYS A 225 -9.45 -5.94 0.94
C LYS A 225 -8.51 -5.06 1.76
N ALA A 226 -9.06 -4.28 2.70
CA ALA A 226 -8.24 -3.50 3.63
C ALA A 226 -7.34 -4.41 4.48
N PRO A 227 -6.01 -4.17 4.56
CA PRO A 227 -5.07 -4.98 5.34
C PRO A 227 -5.13 -4.62 6.82
N ALA A 228 -6.30 -4.82 7.43
CA ALA A 228 -6.58 -4.57 8.83
C ALA A 228 -7.33 -5.74 9.47
N ASN A 229 -7.37 -5.74 10.80
CA ASN A 229 -7.87 -6.84 11.63
C ASN A 229 -7.10 -8.15 11.40
N MET A 230 -5.80 -8.05 11.14
CA MET A 230 -4.90 -9.19 10.97
C MET A 230 -3.94 -9.29 12.15
N SER A 231 -3.61 -10.52 12.53
CA SER A 231 -2.65 -10.80 13.59
C SER A 231 -1.22 -10.52 13.11
N VAL A 232 -0.44 -9.80 13.90
CA VAL A 232 0.97 -9.50 13.61
C VAL A 232 1.85 -10.64 14.13
N ARG A 233 2.32 -11.48 13.21
CA ARG A 233 3.19 -12.62 13.55
C ARG A 233 4.58 -12.12 13.94
N GLY A 234 5.19 -12.80 14.94
CA GLY A 234 6.51 -12.45 15.43
C GLY A 234 6.51 -11.35 16.50
N ALA A 235 5.44 -10.56 16.63
CA ALA A 235 5.33 -9.57 17.68
C ALA A 235 4.90 -10.21 19.02
N VAL A 236 5.68 -9.97 20.07
CA VAL A 236 5.43 -10.44 21.42
C VAL A 236 4.90 -9.33 22.36
N GLY A 237 4.91 -8.09 21.90
CA GLY A 237 4.42 -6.93 22.63
C GLY A 237 4.43 -5.65 21.76
N LEU A 238 4.01 -4.56 22.40
CA LEU A 238 4.00 -3.21 21.81
C LEU A 238 4.80 -2.27 22.72
N THR A 239 5.41 -1.23 22.15
CA THR A 239 6.12 -0.21 22.95
C THR A 239 5.16 0.73 23.66
N LYS A 240 3.94 0.92 23.10
CA LYS A 240 2.85 1.67 23.73
C LYS A 240 1.51 0.97 23.45
N ILE A 241 0.65 0.93 24.47
CA ILE A 241 -0.73 0.47 24.34
C ILE A 241 -1.63 1.70 24.29
N PHE A 242 -2.32 1.91 23.17
CA PHE A 242 -3.28 2.99 23.02
C PHE A 242 -4.66 2.56 23.56
N SER A 243 -5.28 3.43 24.34
CA SER A 243 -6.68 3.29 24.76
C SER A 243 -7.64 3.54 23.59
N SER A 244 -8.91 3.13 23.75
CA SER A 244 -9.93 3.45 22.73
C SER A 244 -10.19 4.94 22.62
N ALA A 245 -10.04 5.71 23.69
CA ALA A 245 -10.18 7.17 23.67
C ALA A 245 -9.05 7.86 22.89
N GLU A 246 -7.80 7.39 23.02
CA GLU A 246 -6.67 7.90 22.24
C GLU A 246 -6.77 7.51 20.76
N GLN A 247 -7.32 6.32 20.47
CA GLN A 247 -7.41 5.82 19.09
C GLN A 247 -8.39 6.61 18.21
N GLY A 248 -9.49 7.14 18.74
CA GLY A 248 -10.47 7.90 17.98
C GLY A 248 -9.82 9.06 17.20
N PRO A 249 -9.20 10.05 17.88
CA PRO A 249 -8.50 11.15 17.22
C PRO A 249 -7.38 10.70 16.27
N LEU A 250 -6.63 9.64 16.62
CA LEU A 250 -5.59 9.08 15.75
C LEU A 250 -6.17 8.53 14.45
N ASN A 251 -7.26 7.77 14.53
CA ASN A 251 -7.95 7.24 13.38
C ASN A 251 -8.45 8.37 12.47
N ASP A 252 -9.06 9.40 13.04
CA ASP A 252 -9.55 10.57 12.29
C ASP A 252 -8.41 11.33 11.60
N ALA A 253 -7.24 11.34 12.19
CA ALA A 253 -6.03 11.91 11.59
C ALA A 253 -5.34 11.01 10.54
N GLY A 254 -5.86 9.81 10.25
CA GLY A 254 -5.27 8.86 9.30
C GLY A 254 -4.08 8.08 9.86
N VAL A 255 -4.01 7.92 11.17
CA VAL A 255 -2.97 7.13 11.86
C VAL A 255 -3.47 5.71 12.09
N ASN A 256 -2.75 4.73 11.60
CA ASN A 256 -3.11 3.31 11.72
C ASN A 256 -2.48 2.74 13.00
N VAL A 257 -3.33 2.42 13.97
CA VAL A 257 -2.87 1.93 15.27
C VAL A 257 -2.80 0.40 15.28
N ILE A 258 -1.69 -0.14 15.78
CA ILE A 258 -1.54 -1.56 16.09
C ILE A 258 -1.95 -1.74 17.55
N ARG A 259 -2.89 -2.67 17.82
CA ARG A 259 -3.48 -2.86 19.15
C ARG A 259 -3.27 -4.27 19.69
N PHE A 260 -3.25 -4.36 21.00
CA PHE A 260 -3.33 -5.62 21.72
C PHE A 260 -4.77 -5.88 22.20
N PHE A 261 -5.29 -7.07 21.90
CA PHE A 261 -6.56 -7.57 22.38
C PHE A 261 -6.34 -8.82 23.22
N THR A 262 -6.93 -8.87 24.41
CA THR A 262 -6.68 -9.95 25.41
C THR A 262 -6.93 -11.36 24.84
N ARG A 263 -7.89 -11.53 23.94
CA ARG A 263 -8.24 -12.84 23.36
C ARG A 263 -7.66 -13.09 21.97
N GLU A 264 -7.24 -12.04 21.28
CA GLU A 264 -6.89 -12.09 19.86
C GLU A 264 -5.44 -11.72 19.58
N GLY A 265 -4.71 -11.26 20.60
CA GLY A 265 -3.33 -10.86 20.50
C GLY A 265 -3.13 -9.50 19.83
N ILE A 266 -1.97 -9.32 19.20
CA ILE A 266 -1.58 -8.06 18.54
C ILE A 266 -2.17 -8.03 17.12
N ARG A 267 -2.96 -6.99 16.82
CA ARG A 267 -3.63 -6.82 15.54
C ARG A 267 -3.45 -5.42 14.96
N VAL A 268 -3.40 -5.35 13.64
CA VAL A 268 -3.50 -4.09 12.90
C VAL A 268 -4.93 -3.59 12.98
N TRP A 269 -5.15 -2.37 13.51
CA TRP A 269 -6.48 -1.82 13.77
C TRP A 269 -6.73 -0.51 13.03
N GLY A 270 -6.22 -0.40 11.81
CA GLY A 270 -6.42 0.72 10.90
C GLY A 270 -5.90 0.40 9.50
N ALA A 271 -6.54 0.98 8.48
CA ALA A 271 -6.13 0.89 7.08
C ALA A 271 -6.52 2.16 6.33
N ARG A 272 -6.05 3.30 6.84
CA ARG A 272 -6.24 4.62 6.24
C ARG A 272 -4.95 5.12 5.62
N THR A 273 -5.10 5.95 4.61
CA THR A 273 -3.98 6.74 4.07
C THR A 273 -3.74 7.98 4.94
N LEU A 274 -2.69 8.73 4.64
CA LEU A 274 -2.44 10.04 5.25
C LEU A 274 -3.36 11.17 4.73
N ASP A 275 -4.30 10.86 3.81
CA ASP A 275 -5.37 11.75 3.38
C ASP A 275 -6.70 11.33 4.02
N PRO A 276 -7.02 11.85 5.23
CA PRO A 276 -8.16 11.39 6.01
C PRO A 276 -9.51 11.92 5.52
N THR A 277 -9.51 12.94 4.65
CA THR A 277 -10.70 13.73 4.32
C THR A 277 -11.27 13.48 2.93
N GLY A 278 -10.49 12.89 2.02
CA GLY A 278 -10.83 12.76 0.61
C GLY A 278 -11.43 11.40 0.22
N ASN A 279 -11.60 11.24 -1.08
CA ASN A 279 -11.98 9.95 -1.69
C ASN A 279 -10.91 8.87 -1.49
N TRP A 280 -9.70 9.27 -1.10
CA TRP A 280 -8.52 8.44 -0.92
C TRP A 280 -8.26 8.03 0.52
N LYS A 281 -9.21 8.28 1.43
CA LYS A 281 -9.12 7.95 2.86
C LYS A 281 -8.72 6.49 3.11
N TYR A 282 -9.22 5.55 2.32
CA TYR A 282 -8.98 4.12 2.52
C TYR A 282 -7.81 3.60 1.71
N LEU A 283 -6.90 2.92 2.39
CA LEU A 283 -5.67 2.37 1.83
C LEU A 283 -5.94 1.35 0.71
N ASN A 284 -6.91 0.45 0.90
CA ASN A 284 -7.30 -0.53 -0.13
C ASN A 284 -7.85 0.15 -1.39
N VAL A 285 -8.56 1.28 -1.26
CA VAL A 285 -9.05 2.05 -2.41
C VAL A 285 -7.87 2.61 -3.20
N ARG A 286 -6.91 3.28 -2.54
CA ARG A 286 -5.74 3.81 -3.25
C ARG A 286 -4.92 2.72 -3.92
N ARG A 287 -4.66 1.61 -3.21
CA ARG A 287 -3.89 0.49 -3.76
C ARG A 287 -4.58 -0.20 -4.93
N LEU A 288 -5.92 -0.36 -4.87
CA LEU A 288 -6.71 -0.88 -5.99
C LEU A 288 -6.60 0.01 -7.23
N PHE A 289 -6.72 1.34 -7.06
CA PHE A 289 -6.56 2.27 -8.18
C PHE A 289 -5.14 2.23 -8.76
N THR A 290 -4.11 2.22 -7.91
CA THR A 290 -2.72 2.09 -8.34
C THR A 290 -2.54 0.83 -9.21
N MET A 291 -3.03 -0.33 -8.77
CA MET A 291 -2.96 -1.58 -9.51
C MET A 291 -3.70 -1.50 -10.86
N ILE A 292 -4.89 -0.91 -10.89
CA ILE A 292 -5.68 -0.75 -12.12
C ILE A 292 -4.97 0.21 -13.10
N GLU A 293 -4.53 1.38 -12.62
CA GLU A 293 -3.83 2.40 -13.41
C GLU A 293 -2.58 1.80 -14.07
N GLU A 294 -1.77 1.09 -13.32
CA GLU A 294 -0.54 0.46 -13.79
C GLU A 294 -0.82 -0.72 -14.74
N SER A 295 -1.78 -1.60 -14.40
CA SER A 295 -2.16 -2.74 -15.25
C SER A 295 -2.64 -2.30 -16.63
N ILE A 296 -3.49 -1.27 -16.67
CA ILE A 296 -3.96 -0.68 -17.93
C ILE A 296 -2.78 -0.06 -18.67
N GLY A 297 -1.96 0.78 -18.01
CA GLY A 297 -0.83 1.47 -18.63
C GLY A 297 0.18 0.53 -19.29
N ILE A 298 0.56 -0.56 -18.60
CA ILE A 298 1.49 -1.56 -19.14
C ILE A 298 0.84 -2.34 -20.30
N SER A 299 -0.39 -2.81 -20.11
CA SER A 299 -1.05 -3.69 -21.08
C SER A 299 -1.56 -2.98 -22.32
N THR A 300 -1.65 -1.64 -22.31
CA THR A 300 -2.06 -0.85 -23.49
C THR A 300 -0.89 -0.26 -24.28
N ARG A 301 0.35 -0.64 -24.02
CA ARG A 301 1.53 -0.17 -24.75
C ARG A 301 1.48 -0.48 -26.26
N TRP A 302 0.77 -1.52 -26.66
CA TRP A 302 0.56 -1.89 -28.06
C TRP A 302 -0.21 -0.83 -28.87
N VAL A 303 -0.99 0.03 -28.20
CA VAL A 303 -1.75 1.14 -28.84
C VAL A 303 -0.83 2.18 -29.49
N ILE A 304 0.42 2.27 -29.01
CA ILE A 304 1.38 3.27 -29.50
C ILE A 304 1.75 2.97 -30.95
N PHE A 305 1.57 3.97 -31.80
CA PHE A 305 1.75 3.91 -33.27
C PHE A 305 0.65 3.16 -34.03
N GLU A 306 -0.42 2.70 -33.40
CA GLU A 306 -1.59 2.17 -34.10
C GLU A 306 -2.39 3.33 -34.76
N PRO A 307 -3.11 3.08 -35.89
CA PRO A 307 -4.02 4.06 -36.48
C PRO A 307 -5.08 4.53 -35.49
N ASN A 308 -5.17 5.85 -35.29
CA ASN A 308 -6.11 6.46 -34.33
C ASN A 308 -7.52 6.54 -34.92
N ASP A 309 -8.25 5.44 -34.87
CA ASP A 309 -9.54 5.28 -35.50
C ASP A 309 -10.56 4.53 -34.62
N LYS A 310 -11.78 4.39 -35.12
CA LYS A 310 -12.87 3.72 -34.38
C LYS A 310 -12.60 2.23 -34.05
N PRO A 311 -11.99 1.41 -34.94
CA PRO A 311 -11.52 0.07 -34.59
C PRO A 311 -10.63 0.04 -33.35
N LEU A 312 -9.56 0.84 -33.31
CA LEU A 312 -8.65 0.95 -32.17
C LEU A 312 -9.40 1.30 -30.87
N TRP A 313 -10.30 2.29 -30.92
CA TRP A 313 -11.07 2.70 -29.74
C TRP A 313 -11.97 1.58 -29.20
N ASN A 314 -12.55 0.78 -30.10
CA ASN A 314 -13.38 -0.37 -29.71
C ASN A 314 -12.54 -1.47 -29.06
N ASP A 315 -11.34 -1.74 -29.56
CA ASP A 315 -10.44 -2.73 -29.00
C ASP A 315 -9.98 -2.33 -27.60
N ILE A 316 -9.52 -1.09 -27.42
CA ILE A 316 -9.15 -0.55 -26.10
C ILE A 316 -10.32 -0.65 -25.12
N LYS A 317 -11.51 -0.22 -25.53
CA LYS A 317 -12.71 -0.26 -24.68
C LYS A 317 -13.10 -1.68 -24.30
N ARG A 318 -13.01 -2.64 -25.24
CA ARG A 318 -13.28 -4.06 -25.00
C ARG A 318 -12.30 -4.62 -23.97
N ASP A 319 -11.00 -4.38 -24.14
CA ASP A 319 -9.96 -5.00 -23.33
C ASP A 319 -9.96 -4.44 -21.90
N ILE A 320 -10.06 -3.12 -21.73
CA ILE A 320 -10.25 -2.49 -20.42
C ILE A 320 -11.57 -2.95 -19.78
N GLY A 321 -12.67 -3.00 -20.55
CA GLY A 321 -13.96 -3.44 -20.04
C GLY A 321 -13.94 -4.90 -19.56
N ASN A 322 -13.23 -5.78 -20.26
CA ASN A 322 -13.05 -7.18 -19.84
C ASN A 322 -12.26 -7.28 -18.55
N PHE A 323 -11.16 -6.55 -18.42
CA PHE A 323 -10.36 -6.49 -17.20
C PHE A 323 -11.18 -6.03 -15.99
N LEU A 324 -11.89 -4.92 -16.12
CA LEU A 324 -12.73 -4.38 -15.04
C LEU A 324 -13.90 -5.32 -14.69
N ARG A 325 -14.43 -6.07 -15.65
CA ARG A 325 -15.46 -7.08 -15.41
C ARG A 325 -14.92 -8.24 -14.57
N VAL A 326 -13.68 -8.66 -14.80
CA VAL A 326 -12.99 -9.66 -13.94
C VAL A 326 -12.85 -9.14 -12.51
N LEU A 327 -12.39 -7.90 -12.32
CA LEU A 327 -12.27 -7.28 -10.99
C LEU A 327 -13.64 -7.16 -10.29
N HIS A 328 -14.69 -6.82 -11.02
CA HIS A 328 -16.05 -6.80 -10.47
C HIS A 328 -16.50 -8.20 -10.02
N SER A 329 -16.27 -9.23 -10.82
CA SER A 329 -16.62 -10.62 -10.46
C SER A 329 -15.84 -11.13 -9.23
N GLN A 330 -14.65 -10.59 -8.97
CA GLN A 330 -13.85 -10.85 -7.77
C GLN A 330 -14.30 -10.04 -6.55
N GLY A 331 -15.32 -9.18 -6.69
CA GLY A 331 -15.83 -8.33 -5.61
C GLY A 331 -14.95 -7.12 -5.27
N ALA A 332 -14.06 -6.71 -6.17
CA ALA A 332 -13.21 -5.53 -5.99
C ALA A 332 -13.95 -4.21 -6.26
N LEU A 333 -15.00 -4.25 -7.08
CA LEU A 333 -15.82 -3.11 -7.44
C LEU A 333 -17.24 -3.26 -6.88
N ALA A 334 -17.81 -2.15 -6.44
CA ALA A 334 -19.15 -2.09 -5.86
C ALA A 334 -20.24 -2.01 -6.95
N GLY A 335 -21.41 -2.59 -6.70
CA GLY A 335 -22.56 -2.61 -7.59
C GLY A 335 -22.98 -4.04 -7.95
N ASP A 336 -24.27 -4.25 -8.10
CA ASP A 336 -24.83 -5.58 -8.44
C ASP A 336 -24.59 -5.96 -9.91
N ARG A 337 -24.40 -4.95 -10.75
CA ARG A 337 -24.17 -5.12 -12.19
C ARG A 337 -22.91 -4.37 -12.63
N PRO A 338 -22.22 -4.86 -13.67
CA PRO A 338 -21.03 -4.20 -14.20
C PRO A 338 -21.22 -2.72 -14.54
N GLU A 339 -22.37 -2.34 -15.07
CA GLU A 339 -22.69 -0.96 -15.48
C GLU A 339 -22.79 0.01 -14.28
N GLN A 340 -23.03 -0.50 -13.07
CA GLN A 340 -23.03 0.27 -11.82
C GLN A 340 -21.61 0.36 -11.23
N ALA A 341 -20.75 -0.62 -11.54
CA ALA A 341 -19.44 -0.78 -10.97
C ALA A 341 -18.35 0.00 -11.72
N PHE A 342 -18.49 0.10 -13.05
CA PHE A 342 -17.50 0.81 -13.87
C PHE A 342 -18.08 1.23 -15.22
N PHE A 343 -17.40 2.18 -15.87
CA PHE A 343 -17.59 2.49 -17.30
C PHE A 343 -16.26 2.75 -17.99
N VAL A 344 -16.22 2.49 -19.29
CA VAL A 344 -15.10 2.80 -20.16
C VAL A 344 -15.63 3.58 -21.37
N LYS A 345 -15.14 4.81 -21.57
CA LYS A 345 -15.52 5.66 -22.68
C LYS A 345 -14.29 5.94 -23.54
N CYS A 346 -14.38 5.54 -24.81
CA CYS A 346 -13.41 5.82 -25.85
C CYS A 346 -14.19 5.92 -27.16
N ASP A 347 -14.52 7.14 -27.58
CA ASP A 347 -15.37 7.44 -28.73
C ASP A 347 -15.04 8.83 -29.31
N ARG A 348 -15.89 9.34 -30.22
CA ARG A 348 -15.71 10.66 -30.84
C ARG A 348 -15.84 11.83 -29.84
N GLU A 349 -16.51 11.65 -28.72
CA GLU A 349 -16.60 12.72 -27.72
C GLU A 349 -15.30 12.86 -26.92
N THR A 350 -14.61 11.74 -26.66
CA THR A 350 -13.30 11.75 -25.99
C THR A 350 -12.16 11.98 -26.96
N ASN A 351 -12.36 11.67 -28.26
CA ASN A 351 -11.35 11.79 -29.31
C ASN A 351 -11.90 12.60 -30.51
N PRO A 352 -12.19 13.91 -30.31
CA PRO A 352 -12.54 14.80 -31.44
C PRO A 352 -11.31 15.01 -32.34
N PRO A 353 -11.52 15.59 -33.57
CA PRO A 353 -10.43 15.76 -34.54
C PRO A 353 -9.19 16.45 -33.96
N GLU A 354 -9.36 17.42 -33.08
CA GLU A 354 -8.26 18.18 -32.47
C GLU A 354 -7.34 17.27 -31.59
N ILE A 355 -7.89 16.28 -30.92
CA ILE A 355 -7.13 15.31 -30.14
C ILE A 355 -6.43 14.30 -31.06
N ILE A 356 -7.11 13.86 -32.12
CA ILE A 356 -6.52 12.96 -33.12
C ILE A 356 -5.35 13.63 -33.83
N ASP A 357 -5.49 14.91 -34.24
CA ASP A 357 -4.44 15.69 -34.88
C ASP A 357 -3.20 15.91 -34.00
N LEU A 358 -3.37 15.88 -32.66
CA LEU A 358 -2.28 15.88 -31.70
C LEU A 358 -1.62 14.49 -31.52
N GLY A 359 -2.09 13.46 -32.23
CA GLY A 359 -1.61 12.08 -32.08
C GLY A 359 -1.99 11.43 -30.75
N GLN A 360 -3.08 11.88 -30.10
CA GLN A 360 -3.52 11.40 -28.81
C GLN A 360 -4.76 10.51 -28.90
N VAL A 361 -4.82 9.49 -28.03
CA VAL A 361 -6.05 8.71 -27.75
C VAL A 361 -6.41 8.91 -26.30
N VAL A 362 -7.61 9.41 -26.03
CA VAL A 362 -8.13 9.67 -24.70
C VAL A 362 -9.18 8.62 -24.34
N VAL A 363 -8.92 7.90 -23.27
CA VAL A 363 -9.83 6.90 -22.68
C VAL A 363 -10.23 7.37 -21.28
N VAL A 364 -11.54 7.44 -21.02
CA VAL A 364 -12.07 7.79 -19.70
C VAL A 364 -12.58 6.52 -19.03
N VAL A 365 -12.01 6.19 -17.90
CA VAL A 365 -12.38 5.02 -17.08
C VAL A 365 -12.91 5.52 -15.73
N GLY A 366 -14.13 5.11 -15.38
CA GLY A 366 -14.71 5.35 -14.06
C GLY A 366 -14.94 4.03 -13.35
N ILE A 367 -14.56 3.95 -12.07
CA ILE A 367 -14.74 2.76 -11.24
C ILE A 367 -15.32 3.11 -9.86
N ALA A 368 -16.14 2.23 -9.32
CA ALA A 368 -16.72 2.31 -7.98
C ALA A 368 -16.02 1.27 -7.07
N PRO A 369 -15.00 1.65 -6.28
CA PRO A 369 -14.28 0.72 -5.43
C PRO A 369 -15.11 0.31 -4.21
N VAL A 370 -14.93 -0.92 -3.72
CA VAL A 370 -15.48 -1.33 -2.43
C VAL A 370 -14.75 -0.62 -1.29
N LYS A 371 -15.51 -0.15 -0.29
CA LYS A 371 -14.99 0.51 0.90
C LYS A 371 -15.07 -0.45 2.10
N PRO A 372 -14.12 -0.42 3.04
CA PRO A 372 -14.16 -1.28 4.22
C PRO A 372 -15.24 -0.81 5.19
N ALA A 373 -15.87 -1.76 5.91
CA ALA A 373 -16.67 -1.45 7.09
C ALA A 373 -15.72 -1.25 8.28
N GLU A 374 -15.61 -0.02 8.80
CA GLU A 374 -14.81 0.28 9.99
C GLU A 374 -15.64 0.21 11.28
N PHE A 375 -16.95 0.42 11.20
CA PHE A 375 -17.84 0.47 12.36
C PHE A 375 -19.00 -0.49 12.19
N LEU A 376 -19.20 -1.36 13.18
CA LEU A 376 -20.39 -2.19 13.33
C LEU A 376 -21.26 -1.57 14.44
N ILE A 377 -22.45 -1.08 14.09
CA ILE A 377 -23.39 -0.50 15.04
C ILE A 377 -24.51 -1.52 15.29
N ILE A 378 -24.57 -2.05 16.50
CA ILE A 378 -25.63 -2.97 16.93
C ILE A 378 -26.59 -2.18 17.82
N ARG A 379 -27.84 -2.05 17.39
CA ARG A 379 -28.90 -1.43 18.19
C ARG A 379 -29.66 -2.53 18.94
N ILE A 380 -29.57 -2.53 20.27
CA ILE A 380 -30.31 -3.47 21.13
C ILE A 380 -31.36 -2.67 21.88
N GLY A 381 -32.64 -2.94 21.59
CA GLY A 381 -33.77 -2.37 22.28
C GLY A 381 -34.33 -3.36 23.31
N GLN A 382 -34.75 -2.88 24.50
CA GLN A 382 -35.54 -3.66 25.45
C GLN A 382 -36.99 -3.44 25.13
N SER A 383 -37.71 -4.47 24.67
CA SER A 383 -39.17 -4.41 24.50
C SER A 383 -39.87 -5.10 25.69
N GLN A 384 -40.82 -4.45 26.29
CA GLN A 384 -41.75 -5.08 27.23
C GLN A 384 -42.77 -5.87 26.42
N GLY A 385 -42.53 -7.18 26.22
CA GLY A 385 -43.47 -8.11 25.62
C GLY A 385 -43.47 -8.14 24.09
N GLY A 386 -42.77 -9.10 23.49
CA GLY A 386 -42.80 -9.46 22.07
C GLY A 386 -41.66 -8.93 21.22
N THR A 387 -40.95 -9.85 20.57
CA THR A 387 -39.91 -9.55 19.59
C THR A 387 -40.49 -8.97 18.33
N SER A 388 -40.34 -7.67 18.09
CA SER A 388 -40.45 -7.08 16.75
C SER A 388 -39.07 -6.56 16.32
N VAL A 389 -38.50 -7.15 15.28
CA VAL A 389 -37.33 -6.61 14.59
C VAL A 389 -37.86 -5.61 13.57
N GLU A 390 -37.72 -4.31 13.85
CA GLU A 390 -37.87 -3.30 12.80
C GLU A 390 -36.57 -3.27 11.99
N THR A 391 -36.64 -3.72 10.75
CA THR A 391 -35.65 -3.49 9.72
C THR A 391 -35.79 -2.06 9.21
N ALA A 392 -34.79 -1.22 9.45
CA ALA A 392 -34.64 0.09 8.82
C ALA A 392 -33.81 0.00 7.54
#